data_21cb9a57d3ed167c85472c7f4911ec0f
#
_entry.id   21cb9a57d3ed167c85472c7f4911ec0f
#
_cell.length_a   1.000
_cell.length_b   1.000
_cell.length_c   1.000
_cell.angle_alpha   90.00
_cell.angle_beta   90.00
_cell.angle_gamma   90.00
#
_symmetry.space_group_name_H-M   'P 1'
#
loop_
_entity.id
_entity.type
_entity.pdbx_description
1 polymer ?
#
loop_
_entity_poly.entity_id
_entity_poly.type
_entity_poly.pdbx_seq_one_letter_code
_entity_poly.pdbx_strand_id
1 'polypeptide(L)'
;VEQKKAAIVADVKNPPSPPPAKADLPRGFIAEWTVTIILLLFGTTTLVQAFVIPTGSMEDTLLIGDHLLVDKLAYAPAGRISKYLLPYEPVKRGDIIVFRYPVDIRQTFVKRCMGVPGDRIKLVNKEVYLNGKKLVEPYVYHKTEYPDSYRDNFPSDPNVHIYDQGQDMLDHHVVNGEVVVPPDSYFAMGDNRDSSLDSRYWGFVPRANIIGKPLIIYWSYDASTEDLSNPTISVDHLVDLMEHFFTKTRWRRTFMLVHGVNVN
;
A
#
# COMPACT_ATOMS: atom_id res chain seq x y z
N VAL A 1 -69.71 -38.30 25.58
CA VAL A 1 -69.19 -37.88 24.25
C VAL A 1 -68.95 -36.35 24.25
N GLU A 2 -69.78 -35.53 24.96
CA GLU A 2 -69.64 -34.06 25.03
C GLU A 2 -68.42 -33.60 25.82
N GLN A 3 -68.09 -34.24 26.94
CA GLN A 3 -66.89 -33.89 27.72
C GLN A 3 -65.57 -34.11 26.95
N LYS A 4 -65.52 -35.08 26.04
CA LYS A 4 -64.33 -35.33 25.21
C LYS A 4 -64.17 -34.30 24.11
N LYS A 5 -65.29 -33.75 23.61
CA LYS A 5 -65.25 -32.66 22.60
C LYS A 5 -64.83 -31.31 23.23
N ALA A 6 -65.26 -31.02 24.49
CA ALA A 6 -64.86 -29.83 25.17
C ALA A 6 -63.34 -29.80 25.52
N ALA A 7 -62.76 -30.93 25.86
CA ALA A 7 -61.32 -31.06 26.12
C ALA A 7 -60.46 -30.84 24.87
N ILE A 8 -60.92 -31.34 23.69
CA ILE A 8 -60.22 -31.16 22.40
C ILE A 8 -60.29 -29.72 21.92
N VAL A 9 -61.40 -29.00 22.19
CA VAL A 9 -61.59 -27.59 21.79
C VAL A 9 -60.76 -26.65 22.71
N ALA A 10 -60.55 -27.03 23.99
CA ALA A 10 -59.70 -26.24 24.90
C ALA A 10 -58.21 -26.31 24.55
N ASP A 11 -57.74 -27.47 24.02
CA ASP A 11 -56.36 -27.68 23.62
C ASP A 11 -55.96 -26.92 22.32
N VAL A 12 -56.94 -26.58 21.51
CA VAL A 12 -56.74 -25.78 20.25
C VAL A 12 -56.67 -24.28 20.57
N LYS A 13 -57.17 -23.81 21.70
CA LYS A 13 -57.17 -22.36 22.05
C LYS A 13 -55.92 -21.86 22.74
N ASN A 14 -55.06 -22.73 23.25
CA ASN A 14 -53.80 -22.36 23.83
C ASN A 14 -52.68 -23.23 23.23
N PRO A 15 -52.05 -22.84 22.12
CA PRO A 15 -50.87 -23.53 21.65
C PRO A 15 -49.79 -23.45 22.73
N PRO A 16 -49.01 -24.53 22.95
CA PRO A 16 -47.94 -24.54 23.91
C PRO A 16 -47.01 -23.37 23.63
N SER A 17 -46.70 -22.58 24.66
CA SER A 17 -45.79 -21.49 24.57
C SER A 17 -44.47 -21.99 23.94
N PRO A 18 -43.88 -21.28 22.99
CA PRO A 18 -42.61 -21.67 22.38
C PRO A 18 -41.57 -21.86 23.49
N PRO A 19 -40.73 -22.88 23.38
CA PRO A 19 -39.68 -23.12 24.40
C PRO A 19 -38.88 -21.84 24.60
N PRO A 20 -38.51 -21.49 25.84
CA PRO A 20 -37.76 -20.28 26.10
C PRO A 20 -36.52 -20.28 25.22
N ALA A 21 -36.31 -19.19 24.52
CA ALA A 21 -35.08 -19.01 23.74
C ALA A 21 -33.89 -19.30 24.68
N LYS A 22 -33.01 -20.20 24.25
CA LYS A 22 -31.80 -20.48 25.04
C LYS A 22 -31.12 -19.15 25.26
N ALA A 23 -31.10 -18.69 26.51
CA ALA A 23 -30.33 -17.52 26.91
C ALA A 23 -28.89 -17.77 26.49
N ASP A 24 -28.34 -16.97 25.59
CA ASP A 24 -26.94 -17.01 25.23
C ASP A 24 -26.14 -16.76 26.50
N LEU A 25 -25.46 -17.80 26.98
CA LEU A 25 -24.58 -17.67 28.13
C LEU A 25 -23.53 -16.59 27.80
N PRO A 26 -23.33 -15.59 28.64
CA PRO A 26 -22.32 -14.57 28.41
C PRO A 26 -20.96 -15.28 28.24
N ARG A 27 -20.31 -15.01 27.12
CA ARG A 27 -18.96 -15.54 26.85
C ARG A 27 -18.05 -15.06 27.97
N GLY A 28 -17.28 -15.98 28.56
CA GLY A 28 -16.33 -15.62 29.61
C GLY A 28 -15.29 -14.62 29.07
N PHE A 29 -14.80 -13.73 29.93
CA PHE A 29 -13.82 -12.70 29.63
C PHE A 29 -12.64 -13.21 28.72
N ILE A 30 -12.09 -14.38 29.05
CA ILE A 30 -11.01 -15.02 28.29
C ILE A 30 -11.45 -15.35 26.85
N ALA A 31 -12.67 -15.88 26.67
CA ALA A 31 -13.17 -16.23 25.34
C ALA A 31 -13.38 -14.99 24.46
N GLU A 32 -13.87 -13.89 25.01
CA GLU A 32 -14.04 -12.61 24.30
C GLU A 32 -12.70 -12.05 23.84
N TRP A 33 -11.71 -12.01 24.74
CA TRP A 33 -10.37 -11.55 24.40
C TRP A 33 -9.69 -12.46 23.36
N THR A 34 -9.84 -13.77 23.47
CA THR A 34 -9.29 -14.73 22.51
C THR A 34 -9.86 -14.49 21.11
N VAL A 35 -11.18 -14.34 20.99
CA VAL A 35 -11.82 -14.05 19.71
C VAL A 35 -11.36 -12.70 19.15
N THR A 36 -11.29 -11.67 19.98
CA THR A 36 -10.84 -10.34 19.58
C THR A 36 -9.41 -10.36 19.07
N ILE A 37 -8.50 -11.04 19.78
CA ILE A 37 -7.09 -11.17 19.35
C ILE A 37 -6.99 -11.94 18.03
N ILE A 38 -7.73 -13.04 17.86
CA ILE A 38 -7.73 -13.82 16.60
C ILE A 38 -8.24 -12.96 15.44
N LEU A 39 -9.34 -12.22 15.63
CA LEU A 39 -9.88 -11.34 14.60
C LEU A 39 -8.91 -10.20 14.26
N LEU A 40 -8.27 -9.62 15.26
CA LEU A 40 -7.26 -8.57 15.07
C LEU A 40 -6.05 -9.11 14.30
N LEU A 41 -5.51 -10.26 14.69
CA LEU A 41 -4.40 -10.91 14.00
C LEU A 41 -4.78 -11.27 12.56
N PHE A 42 -5.98 -11.83 12.35
CA PHE A 42 -6.47 -12.12 11.00
C PHE A 42 -6.57 -10.84 10.18
N GLY A 43 -7.19 -9.79 10.71
CA GLY A 43 -7.34 -8.51 10.01
C GLY A 43 -5.99 -7.88 9.62
N THR A 44 -5.05 -7.81 10.56
CA THR A 44 -3.74 -7.19 10.32
C THR A 44 -2.81 -8.04 9.47
N THR A 45 -2.94 -9.36 9.47
CA THR A 45 -2.11 -10.24 8.65
C THR A 45 -2.63 -10.38 7.23
N THR A 46 -3.95 -10.37 7.02
CA THR A 46 -4.55 -10.69 5.72
C THR A 46 -5.16 -9.50 5.00
N LEU A 47 -5.80 -8.56 5.71
CA LEU A 47 -6.58 -7.49 5.09
C LEU A 47 -5.78 -6.20 4.97
N VAL A 48 -5.26 -5.72 6.09
CA VAL A 48 -4.60 -4.41 6.15
C VAL A 48 -3.29 -4.49 6.92
N GLN A 49 -2.36 -3.60 6.57
CA GLN A 49 -1.09 -3.48 7.28
C GLN A 49 -0.72 -2.01 7.46
N ALA A 50 -0.25 -1.67 8.66
CA ALA A 50 0.27 -0.34 8.95
C ALA A 50 1.74 -0.23 8.53
N PHE A 51 2.09 0.91 7.94
CA PHE A 51 3.45 1.30 7.56
C PHE A 51 3.71 2.75 7.95
N VAL A 52 4.95 3.10 8.19
CA VAL A 52 5.40 4.48 8.35
C VAL A 52 6.30 4.86 7.18
N ILE A 53 6.25 6.11 6.75
CA ILE A 53 7.11 6.66 5.70
C ILE A 53 8.37 7.25 6.33
N PRO A 54 9.55 6.60 6.19
CA PRO A 54 10.77 7.08 6.80
C PRO A 54 11.58 8.01 5.89
N THR A 55 11.27 8.11 4.60
CA THR A 55 12.07 8.83 3.60
C THR A 55 11.24 9.75 2.72
N GLY A 56 11.85 10.85 2.23
CA GLY A 56 11.18 11.84 1.39
C GLY A 56 11.09 11.49 -0.11
N SER A 57 11.22 10.23 -0.50
CA SER A 57 11.19 9.86 -1.94
C SER A 57 9.83 10.03 -2.62
N MET A 58 8.77 10.16 -1.83
CA MET A 58 7.40 10.45 -2.27
C MET A 58 6.92 11.83 -1.78
N GLU A 59 7.86 12.72 -1.45
CA GLU A 59 7.60 14.05 -0.92
C GLU A 59 6.59 14.81 -1.79
N ASP A 60 5.77 15.63 -1.16
CA ASP A 60 4.52 16.26 -1.59
C ASP A 60 3.31 15.31 -1.61
N THR A 61 3.45 14.08 -2.04
CA THR A 61 2.36 13.08 -1.95
C THR A 61 2.32 12.42 -0.58
N LEU A 62 3.46 11.85 -0.15
CA LEU A 62 3.63 11.23 1.17
C LEU A 62 4.84 11.85 1.85
N LEU A 63 4.64 12.34 3.07
CA LEU A 63 5.68 12.98 3.86
C LEU A 63 6.33 11.99 4.84
N ILE A 64 7.57 12.30 5.23
CA ILE A 64 8.24 11.59 6.32
C ILE A 64 7.38 11.69 7.58
N GLY A 65 7.12 10.56 8.25
CA GLY A 65 6.24 10.51 9.42
C GLY A 65 4.76 10.32 9.12
N ASP A 66 4.38 10.12 7.85
CA ASP A 66 3.03 9.64 7.50
C ASP A 66 2.89 8.16 7.86
N HIS A 67 1.88 7.83 8.64
CA HIS A 67 1.51 6.48 8.99
C HIS A 67 0.36 6.01 8.09
N LEU A 68 0.64 5.03 7.25
CA LEU A 68 -0.26 4.51 6.21
C LEU A 68 -0.96 3.24 6.66
N LEU A 69 -2.23 3.12 6.31
CA LEU A 69 -2.93 1.85 6.28
C LEU A 69 -2.98 1.34 4.83
N VAL A 70 -2.43 0.15 4.61
CA VAL A 70 -2.27 -0.46 3.28
C VAL A 70 -3.23 -1.62 3.13
N ASP A 71 -4.02 -1.59 2.07
CA ASP A 71 -4.89 -2.70 1.64
C ASP A 71 -4.06 -3.77 0.94
N LYS A 72 -3.98 -4.94 1.56
CA LYS A 72 -3.26 -6.10 1.01
C LYS A 72 -4.09 -6.89 0.01
N LEU A 73 -5.40 -6.71 0.01
CA LEU A 73 -6.30 -7.42 -0.90
C LEU A 73 -6.42 -6.73 -2.25
N ALA A 74 -6.18 -5.42 -2.33
CA ALA A 74 -6.33 -4.65 -3.57
C ALA A 74 -5.60 -5.27 -4.77
N TYR A 75 -4.41 -5.82 -4.53
CA TYR A 75 -3.57 -6.42 -5.55
C TYR A 75 -3.28 -7.90 -5.31
N ALA A 76 -4.01 -8.57 -4.42
CA ALA A 76 -3.79 -9.98 -4.16
C ALA A 76 -4.01 -10.81 -5.44
N PRO A 77 -3.24 -11.88 -5.68
CA PRO A 77 -3.45 -12.71 -6.86
C PRO A 77 -4.83 -13.36 -6.80
N ALA A 78 -5.58 -13.28 -7.90
CA ALA A 78 -6.90 -13.87 -8.01
C ALA A 78 -6.81 -15.40 -7.93
N GLY A 79 -7.19 -15.98 -6.82
CA GLY A 79 -7.39 -17.43 -6.68
C GLY A 79 -8.64 -17.90 -7.42
N ARG A 80 -8.79 -19.23 -7.55
CA ARG A 80 -9.93 -19.83 -8.30
C ARG A 80 -11.30 -19.38 -7.77
N ILE A 81 -11.44 -19.19 -6.46
CA ILE A 81 -12.68 -18.81 -5.78
C ILE A 81 -12.66 -17.32 -5.43
N SER A 82 -11.53 -16.81 -4.94
CA SER A 82 -11.38 -15.44 -4.44
C SER A 82 -11.65 -14.38 -5.50
N LYS A 83 -11.38 -14.66 -6.80
CA LYS A 83 -11.70 -13.74 -7.91
C LYS A 83 -13.19 -13.38 -8.03
N TYR A 84 -14.09 -14.17 -7.44
CA TYR A 84 -15.53 -13.92 -7.43
C TYR A 84 -16.00 -13.26 -6.12
N LEU A 85 -15.20 -13.35 -5.06
CA LEU A 85 -15.57 -12.89 -3.72
C LEU A 85 -14.89 -11.58 -3.32
N LEU A 86 -13.74 -11.25 -3.92
CA LEU A 86 -12.94 -10.10 -3.54
C LEU A 86 -12.75 -9.16 -4.74
N PRO A 87 -12.84 -7.85 -4.52
CA PRO A 87 -12.65 -6.85 -5.57
C PRO A 87 -11.14 -6.72 -5.89
N TYR A 88 -10.63 -7.63 -6.74
CA TYR A 88 -9.25 -7.49 -7.22
C TYR A 88 -9.16 -6.47 -8.33
N GLU A 89 -8.26 -5.53 -8.17
CA GLU A 89 -7.87 -4.63 -9.22
C GLU A 89 -6.45 -4.96 -9.73
N PRO A 90 -6.21 -4.90 -11.05
CA PRO A 90 -4.85 -4.90 -11.54
C PRO A 90 -4.14 -3.62 -11.11
N VAL A 91 -2.83 -3.68 -10.87
CA VAL A 91 -2.03 -2.48 -10.67
C VAL A 91 -2.10 -1.62 -11.93
N LYS A 92 -2.45 -0.36 -11.76
CA LYS A 92 -2.62 0.61 -12.85
C LYS A 92 -1.48 1.63 -12.83
N ARG A 93 -1.26 2.28 -13.97
CA ARG A 93 -0.35 3.43 -14.05
C ARG A 93 -0.85 4.53 -13.13
N GLY A 94 0.06 5.17 -12.41
CA GLY A 94 -0.23 6.20 -11.43
C GLY A 94 -0.68 5.71 -10.06
N ASP A 95 -0.91 4.40 -9.86
CA ASP A 95 -1.15 3.84 -8.52
C ASP A 95 0.09 3.98 -7.64
N ILE A 96 -0.12 4.34 -6.39
CA ILE A 96 0.94 4.23 -5.37
C ILE A 96 0.93 2.79 -4.87
N ILE A 97 2.08 2.12 -4.95
CA ILE A 97 2.24 0.72 -4.57
C ILE A 97 3.21 0.58 -3.40
N VAL A 98 2.87 -0.29 -2.48
CA VAL A 98 3.75 -0.75 -1.40
C VAL A 98 4.28 -2.12 -1.77
N PHE A 99 5.59 -2.29 -1.75
CA PHE A 99 6.22 -3.52 -2.22
C PHE A 99 7.51 -3.83 -1.47
N ARG A 100 7.92 -5.10 -1.48
CA ARG A 100 9.23 -5.54 -0.98
C ARG A 100 10.29 -5.11 -1.96
N TYR A 101 11.34 -4.47 -1.46
CA TYR A 101 12.44 -3.97 -2.27
C TYR A 101 13.12 -5.12 -3.03
N PRO A 102 13.27 -5.07 -4.37
CA PRO A 102 13.77 -6.19 -5.14
C PRO A 102 15.21 -6.61 -4.80
N VAL A 103 16.04 -5.68 -4.35
CA VAL A 103 17.44 -5.95 -3.96
C VAL A 103 17.54 -6.53 -2.55
N ASP A 104 16.66 -6.12 -1.63
CA ASP A 104 16.58 -6.66 -0.27
C ASP A 104 15.12 -6.76 0.16
N ILE A 105 14.54 -7.94 0.04
CA ILE A 105 13.11 -8.22 0.32
C ILE A 105 12.68 -7.98 1.77
N ARG A 106 13.62 -7.75 2.69
CA ARG A 106 13.34 -7.39 4.09
C ARG A 106 12.90 -5.93 4.21
N GLN A 107 13.27 -5.10 3.24
CA GLN A 107 12.89 -3.69 3.19
C GLN A 107 11.59 -3.52 2.40
N THR A 108 10.76 -2.58 2.85
CA THR A 108 9.52 -2.21 2.16
C THR A 108 9.65 -0.80 1.61
N PHE A 109 9.31 -0.66 0.33
CA PHE A 109 9.34 0.62 -0.38
C PHE A 109 7.94 1.02 -0.80
N VAL A 110 7.75 2.33 -0.93
CA VAL A 110 6.53 2.94 -1.48
C VAL A 110 6.95 3.80 -2.68
N LYS A 111 6.37 3.54 -3.84
CA LYS A 111 6.63 4.28 -5.09
C LYS A 111 5.35 4.38 -5.92
N ARG A 112 5.37 5.24 -6.93
CA ARG A 112 4.31 5.31 -7.93
C ARG A 112 4.61 4.37 -9.09
N CYS A 113 3.62 3.57 -9.49
CA CYS A 113 3.68 2.73 -10.68
C CYS A 113 3.62 3.61 -11.94
N MET A 114 4.73 3.73 -12.65
CA MET A 114 4.82 4.51 -13.89
C MET A 114 4.57 3.67 -15.13
N GLY A 115 4.94 2.38 -15.07
CA GLY A 115 4.76 1.46 -16.18
C GLY A 115 4.26 0.10 -15.74
N VAL A 116 3.32 -0.42 -16.51
CA VAL A 116 2.76 -1.77 -16.40
C VAL A 116 3.31 -2.67 -17.50
N PRO A 117 3.14 -4.01 -17.43
CA PRO A 117 3.64 -4.93 -18.45
C PRO A 117 3.33 -4.49 -19.89
N GLY A 118 4.36 -4.44 -20.74
CA GLY A 118 4.30 -4.02 -22.14
C GLY A 118 4.51 -2.52 -22.38
N ASP A 119 4.57 -1.70 -21.33
CA ASP A 119 4.85 -0.27 -21.49
C ASP A 119 6.30 -0.01 -21.88
N ARG A 120 6.47 1.10 -22.60
CA ARG A 120 7.76 1.63 -23.06
C ARG A 120 7.98 2.98 -22.38
N ILE A 121 9.09 3.10 -21.66
CA ILE A 121 9.38 4.26 -20.81
C ILE A 121 10.74 4.85 -21.16
N LYS A 122 10.79 6.17 -21.26
CA LYS A 122 12.03 6.94 -21.27
C LYS A 122 11.85 8.28 -20.56
N LEU A 123 12.94 8.83 -20.10
CA LEU A 123 13.02 10.19 -19.58
C LEU A 123 13.93 11.01 -20.49
N VAL A 124 13.53 12.24 -20.78
CA VAL A 124 14.33 13.21 -21.51
C VAL A 124 14.23 14.55 -20.76
N ASN A 125 15.35 15.01 -20.24
CA ASN A 125 15.42 16.26 -19.46
C ASN A 125 14.33 16.36 -18.38
N LYS A 126 14.23 15.33 -17.52
CA LYS A 126 13.25 15.18 -16.41
C LYS A 126 11.82 14.82 -16.85
N GLU A 127 11.49 14.92 -18.12
CA GLU A 127 10.16 14.62 -18.63
C GLU A 127 10.00 13.14 -18.93
N VAL A 128 8.93 12.53 -18.42
CA VAL A 128 8.63 11.11 -18.67
C VAL A 128 7.82 10.97 -19.94
N TYR A 129 8.28 10.07 -20.79
CA TYR A 129 7.55 9.61 -21.98
C TYR A 129 7.11 8.17 -21.78
N LEU A 130 5.84 7.94 -21.95
CA LEU A 130 5.22 6.62 -21.83
C LEU A 130 4.57 6.26 -23.18
N ASN A 131 5.00 5.15 -23.77
CA ASN A 131 4.54 4.70 -25.10
C ASN A 131 4.63 5.80 -26.17
N GLY A 132 5.71 6.57 -26.13
CA GLY A 132 5.98 7.66 -27.06
C GLY A 132 5.25 8.99 -26.77
N LYS A 133 4.42 9.06 -25.71
CA LYS A 133 3.70 10.28 -25.31
C LYS A 133 4.30 10.87 -24.04
N LYS A 134 4.50 12.18 -24.02
CA LYS A 134 4.89 12.89 -22.80
C LYS A 134 3.77 12.85 -21.79
N LEU A 135 4.10 12.50 -20.53
CA LEU A 135 3.15 12.51 -19.44
C LEU A 135 2.99 13.91 -18.83
N VAL A 136 1.79 14.18 -18.33
CA VAL A 136 1.51 15.34 -17.48
C VAL A 136 1.46 14.85 -16.04
N GLU A 137 2.42 15.32 -15.24
CA GLU A 137 2.66 14.77 -13.89
C GLU A 137 2.57 15.86 -12.81
N PRO A 138 1.35 16.26 -12.40
CA PRO A 138 1.16 17.37 -11.47
C PRO A 138 1.63 17.07 -10.03
N TYR A 139 1.95 15.81 -9.76
CA TYR A 139 2.42 15.32 -8.45
C TYR A 139 3.94 15.27 -8.32
N VAL A 140 4.64 15.57 -9.40
CA VAL A 140 6.12 15.46 -9.43
C VAL A 140 6.76 16.67 -8.79
N TYR A 141 7.73 16.38 -7.93
CA TYR A 141 8.58 17.37 -7.29
C TYR A 141 10.03 17.25 -7.77
N HIS A 142 10.62 18.39 -8.15
CA HIS A 142 12.01 18.52 -8.54
C HIS A 142 12.73 19.47 -7.59
N LYS A 143 13.83 19.02 -6.97
CA LYS A 143 14.66 19.85 -6.08
C LYS A 143 15.69 20.67 -6.83
N THR A 144 16.09 20.23 -8.02
CA THR A 144 17.12 20.85 -8.82
C THR A 144 16.55 21.33 -10.15
N GLU A 145 17.04 22.45 -10.66
CA GLU A 145 16.66 22.96 -11.98
C GLU A 145 17.41 22.24 -13.11
N TYR A 146 18.67 21.88 -12.88
CA TYR A 146 19.54 21.28 -13.88
C TYR A 146 19.30 19.76 -13.97
N PRO A 147 19.09 19.21 -15.18
CA PRO A 147 18.94 17.79 -15.38
C PRO A 147 20.27 17.05 -15.17
N ASP A 148 20.18 15.89 -14.53
CA ASP A 148 21.29 14.92 -14.41
C ASP A 148 21.36 14.06 -15.68
N SER A 149 22.57 13.62 -16.06
CA SER A 149 22.81 12.89 -17.30
C SER A 149 22.17 11.49 -17.32
N TYR A 150 22.05 10.82 -16.18
CA TYR A 150 21.43 9.50 -16.06
C TYR A 150 20.02 9.57 -15.49
N ARG A 151 19.89 10.15 -14.29
CA ARG A 151 18.62 10.20 -13.56
C ARG A 151 17.49 10.80 -14.39
N ASP A 152 17.79 11.85 -15.14
CA ASP A 152 16.82 12.68 -15.85
C ASP A 152 16.80 12.44 -17.37
N ASN A 153 17.73 11.58 -17.86
CA ASN A 153 17.83 11.14 -19.25
C ASN A 153 18.01 9.61 -19.27
N PHE A 154 16.93 8.90 -19.07
CA PHE A 154 16.90 7.46 -18.91
C PHE A 154 16.10 6.77 -20.02
N PRO A 155 16.53 5.59 -20.56
CA PRO A 155 17.78 4.92 -20.26
C PRO A 155 18.99 5.57 -20.94
N SER A 156 20.10 5.62 -20.22
CA SER A 156 21.40 6.09 -20.75
C SER A 156 22.52 5.33 -20.00
N ASP A 157 23.76 5.56 -20.41
CA ASP A 157 24.91 4.99 -19.71
C ASP A 157 24.96 5.56 -18.28
N PRO A 158 24.98 4.68 -17.24
CA PRO A 158 24.96 5.13 -15.86
C PRO A 158 26.29 5.80 -15.48
N ASN A 159 26.19 7.02 -14.95
CA ASN A 159 27.30 7.77 -14.34
C ASN A 159 27.34 7.60 -12.80
N VAL A 160 26.48 6.75 -12.28
CA VAL A 160 26.29 6.45 -10.87
C VAL A 160 26.21 4.95 -10.64
N HIS A 161 26.36 4.53 -9.40
CA HIS A 161 26.17 3.13 -9.05
C HIS A 161 24.71 2.71 -9.27
N ILE A 162 24.51 1.64 -10.03
CA ILE A 162 23.23 0.94 -10.19
C ILE A 162 23.37 -0.49 -9.68
N TYR A 163 22.25 -1.09 -9.30
CA TYR A 163 22.23 -2.47 -8.81
C TYR A 163 22.20 -3.48 -9.97
N ASP A 164 22.55 -4.73 -9.70
CA ASP A 164 22.61 -5.79 -10.71
C ASP A 164 21.30 -5.95 -11.50
N GLN A 165 20.14 -5.86 -10.82
CA GLN A 165 18.84 -5.93 -11.48
C GLN A 165 18.55 -4.69 -12.36
N GLY A 166 19.10 -3.53 -11.99
CA GLY A 166 19.07 -2.33 -12.82
C GLY A 166 19.93 -2.46 -14.06
N GLN A 167 21.13 -3.04 -13.92
CA GLN A 167 22.02 -3.34 -15.05
C GLN A 167 21.36 -4.35 -15.99
N ASP A 168 20.80 -5.44 -15.47
CA ASP A 168 20.08 -6.45 -16.25
C ASP A 168 18.91 -5.81 -17.05
N MET A 169 18.19 -4.88 -16.46
CA MET A 169 17.13 -4.13 -17.15
C MET A 169 17.70 -3.32 -18.32
N LEU A 170 18.83 -2.63 -18.13
CA LEU A 170 19.47 -1.84 -19.19
C LEU A 170 20.01 -2.71 -20.32
N ASP A 171 20.57 -3.86 -19.99
CA ASP A 171 21.19 -4.77 -20.94
C ASP A 171 20.17 -5.55 -21.80
N HIS A 172 19.01 -5.92 -21.21
CA HIS A 172 18.09 -6.85 -21.84
C HIS A 172 16.71 -6.27 -22.17
N HIS A 173 16.33 -5.12 -21.57
CA HIS A 173 14.97 -4.57 -21.72
C HIS A 173 14.93 -3.19 -22.38
N VAL A 174 16.03 -2.71 -22.96
CA VAL A 174 16.05 -1.47 -23.73
C VAL A 174 15.86 -1.76 -25.22
N VAL A 175 14.81 -1.21 -25.80
CA VAL A 175 14.48 -1.34 -27.21
C VAL A 175 14.23 0.05 -27.81
N ASN A 176 15.03 0.42 -28.81
CA ASN A 176 14.97 1.74 -29.48
C ASN A 176 15.07 2.92 -28.48
N GLY A 177 15.94 2.81 -27.46
CA GLY A 177 16.16 3.86 -26.47
C GLY A 177 15.01 4.04 -25.47
N GLU A 178 14.17 3.04 -25.29
CA GLU A 178 13.09 3.00 -24.30
C GLU A 178 13.15 1.68 -23.51
N VAL A 179 12.94 1.75 -22.20
CA VAL A 179 12.81 0.54 -21.38
C VAL A 179 11.44 -0.08 -21.59
N VAL A 180 11.39 -1.37 -21.90
CA VAL A 180 10.15 -2.14 -22.07
C VAL A 180 9.89 -2.95 -20.82
N VAL A 181 8.74 -2.74 -20.19
CA VAL A 181 8.36 -3.43 -18.96
C VAL A 181 7.98 -4.89 -19.27
N PRO A 182 8.68 -5.89 -18.70
CA PRO A 182 8.38 -7.29 -18.98
C PRO A 182 7.07 -7.76 -18.31
N PRO A 183 6.54 -8.94 -18.70
CA PRO A 183 5.41 -9.56 -18.02
C PRO A 183 5.64 -9.70 -16.52
N ASP A 184 4.56 -9.59 -15.74
CA ASP A 184 4.57 -9.72 -14.27
C ASP A 184 5.54 -8.79 -13.54
N SER A 185 5.86 -7.65 -14.15
CA SER A 185 6.76 -6.65 -13.59
C SER A 185 6.22 -5.23 -13.77
N TYR A 186 6.70 -4.31 -12.95
CA TYR A 186 6.28 -2.91 -12.97
C TYR A 186 7.50 -2.00 -12.90
N PHE A 187 7.39 -0.84 -13.54
CA PHE A 187 8.38 0.23 -13.40
C PHE A 187 7.84 1.28 -12.44
N ALA A 188 8.54 1.51 -11.35
CA ALA A 188 8.08 2.37 -10.26
C ALA A 188 9.06 3.51 -9.99
N MET A 189 8.55 4.73 -9.81
CA MET A 189 9.36 5.92 -9.52
C MET A 189 8.83 6.65 -8.28
N GLY A 190 9.73 7.37 -7.60
CA GLY A 190 9.32 8.31 -6.57
C GLY A 190 8.77 9.61 -7.16
N ASP A 191 7.84 10.25 -6.45
CA ASP A 191 7.29 11.54 -6.86
C ASP A 191 8.33 12.66 -6.69
N ASN A 192 9.22 12.55 -5.68
CA ASN A 192 10.42 13.35 -5.55
C ASN A 192 11.52 12.79 -6.47
N ARG A 193 11.51 13.18 -7.74
CA ARG A 193 12.33 12.63 -8.82
C ARG A 193 13.83 12.73 -8.57
N ASP A 194 14.26 13.79 -7.93
CA ASP A 194 15.67 14.09 -7.70
C ASP A 194 16.24 13.37 -6.48
N SER A 195 15.39 12.91 -5.56
CA SER A 195 15.77 12.26 -4.31
C SER A 195 15.09 10.89 -4.13
N SER A 196 14.95 10.14 -5.21
CA SER A 196 14.34 8.81 -5.18
C SER A 196 15.29 7.72 -5.69
N LEU A 197 15.56 6.74 -4.83
CA LEU A 197 16.12 5.47 -5.25
C LEU A 197 14.95 4.59 -5.74
N ASP A 198 14.85 4.42 -7.08
CA ASP A 198 13.70 3.79 -7.73
C ASP A 198 14.11 2.91 -8.92
N SER A 199 13.17 2.51 -9.76
CA SER A 199 13.40 1.57 -10.86
C SER A 199 14.51 1.99 -11.83
N ARG A 200 14.85 3.26 -11.90
CA ARG A 200 16.01 3.73 -12.70
C ARG A 200 17.32 3.12 -12.23
N TYR A 201 17.43 2.77 -10.94
CA TYR A 201 18.65 2.30 -10.30
C TYR A 201 18.67 0.78 -10.01
N TRP A 202 17.50 0.21 -9.67
CA TRP A 202 17.40 -1.18 -9.25
C TRP A 202 16.48 -2.05 -10.15
N GLY A 203 15.98 -1.51 -11.26
CA GLY A 203 15.22 -2.28 -12.23
C GLY A 203 13.73 -2.38 -11.92
N PHE A 204 13.11 -3.50 -12.27
CA PHE A 204 11.67 -3.71 -12.15
C PHE A 204 11.23 -4.20 -10.77
N VAL A 205 9.98 -3.88 -10.43
CA VAL A 205 9.26 -4.48 -9.29
C VAL A 205 8.54 -5.73 -9.78
N PRO A 206 8.95 -6.94 -9.34
CA PRO A 206 8.18 -8.14 -9.65
C PRO A 206 6.79 -8.09 -9.01
N ARG A 207 5.78 -8.61 -9.71
CA ARG A 207 4.40 -8.68 -9.21
C ARG A 207 4.31 -9.36 -7.84
N ALA A 208 5.12 -10.40 -7.61
CA ALA A 208 5.16 -11.14 -6.34
C ALA A 208 5.65 -10.30 -5.16
N ASN A 209 6.38 -9.21 -5.41
CA ASN A 209 6.88 -8.34 -4.37
C ASN A 209 5.84 -7.29 -3.91
N ILE A 210 4.76 -7.07 -4.68
CA ILE A 210 3.74 -6.08 -4.33
C ILE A 210 2.94 -6.57 -3.14
N ILE A 211 2.91 -5.76 -2.08
CA ILE A 211 2.21 -6.01 -0.83
C ILE A 211 0.76 -5.51 -0.92
N GLY A 212 0.57 -4.28 -1.41
CA GLY A 212 -0.76 -3.69 -1.47
C GLY A 212 -0.77 -2.22 -1.88
N LYS A 213 -1.93 -1.61 -1.72
CA LYS A 213 -2.23 -0.21 -2.06
C LYS A 213 -2.45 0.61 -0.79
N PRO A 214 -1.78 1.75 -0.59
CA PRO A 214 -2.08 2.62 0.53
C PRO A 214 -3.49 3.21 0.36
N LEU A 215 -4.28 3.16 1.44
CA LEU A 215 -5.66 3.67 1.47
C LEU A 215 -5.74 5.03 2.14
N ILE A 216 -5.16 5.14 3.32
CA ILE A 216 -5.34 6.30 4.21
C ILE A 216 -4.06 6.56 4.99
N ILE A 217 -3.76 7.83 5.21
CA ILE A 217 -2.82 8.30 6.23
C ILE A 217 -3.62 8.37 7.53
N TYR A 218 -3.54 7.36 8.39
CA TYR A 218 -4.32 7.36 9.62
C TYR A 218 -3.74 8.28 10.70
N TRP A 219 -2.46 8.60 10.59
CA TRP A 219 -1.76 9.58 11.44
C TRP A 219 -0.56 10.15 10.70
N SER A 220 -0.26 11.43 10.91
CA SER A 220 0.92 12.08 10.36
C SER A 220 1.63 12.87 11.46
N TYR A 221 2.88 12.50 11.75
CA TYR A 221 3.69 13.11 12.79
C TYR A 221 4.97 13.66 12.20
N ASP A 222 5.34 14.88 12.61
CA ASP A 222 6.58 15.52 12.15
C ASP A 222 7.78 14.94 12.88
N ALA A 223 8.33 13.87 12.33
CA ALA A 223 9.50 13.17 12.83
C ALA A 223 10.63 13.19 11.81
N SER A 224 11.86 13.06 12.28
CA SER A 224 13.02 12.93 11.40
C SER A 224 13.14 11.51 10.81
N THR A 225 13.82 11.38 9.67
CA THR A 225 14.16 10.06 9.10
C THR A 225 14.96 9.21 10.09
N GLU A 226 15.83 9.83 10.86
CA GLU A 226 16.69 9.17 11.83
C GLU A 226 15.87 8.51 12.95
N ASP A 227 14.90 9.25 13.51
CA ASP A 227 14.00 8.73 14.56
C ASP A 227 13.15 7.57 14.07
N LEU A 228 12.65 7.65 12.83
CA LEU A 228 11.79 6.63 12.25
C LEU A 228 12.53 5.38 11.75
N SER A 229 13.81 5.51 11.44
CA SER A 229 14.65 4.40 10.97
C SER A 229 15.23 3.60 12.14
N ASN A 230 15.17 4.12 13.35
CA ASN A 230 15.71 3.47 14.54
C ASN A 230 14.60 2.66 15.23
N PRO A 231 14.66 1.32 15.23
CA PRO A 231 13.58 0.48 15.79
C PRO A 231 13.53 0.46 17.32
N THR A 232 14.47 1.13 18.00
CA THR A 232 14.50 1.18 19.47
C THR A 232 13.50 2.20 19.98
N ILE A 233 12.42 1.71 20.58
CA ILE A 233 11.52 2.54 21.37
C ILE A 233 12.27 2.94 22.65
N SER A 234 12.87 4.15 22.66
CA SER A 234 13.47 4.71 23.85
C SER A 234 12.40 5.41 24.71
N VAL A 235 12.64 5.49 26.01
CA VAL A 235 11.74 6.24 26.90
C VAL A 235 11.69 7.71 26.48
N ASP A 236 12.81 8.26 26.03
CA ASP A 236 12.90 9.63 25.52
C ASP A 236 12.00 9.87 24.30
N HIS A 237 11.91 8.90 23.39
CA HIS A 237 11.01 8.97 22.25
C HIS A 237 9.53 8.98 22.67
N LEU A 238 9.17 8.19 23.69
CA LEU A 238 7.80 8.20 24.24
C LEU A 238 7.47 9.51 24.94
N VAL A 239 8.43 10.10 25.66
CA VAL A 239 8.26 11.41 26.32
C VAL A 239 8.09 12.50 25.26
N ASP A 240 8.96 12.55 24.21
CA ASP A 240 8.85 13.51 23.11
C ASP A 240 7.47 13.40 22.42
N LEU A 241 7.01 12.16 22.19
CA LEU A 241 5.72 11.92 21.59
C LEU A 241 4.57 12.45 22.47
N MET A 242 4.61 12.24 23.77
CA MET A 242 3.58 12.74 24.69
C MET A 242 3.58 14.27 24.80
N GLU A 243 4.77 14.88 24.91
CA GLU A 243 4.91 16.34 25.03
C GLU A 243 4.52 17.08 23.75
N HIS A 244 4.83 16.51 22.59
CA HIS A 244 4.68 17.16 21.30
C HIS A 244 3.54 16.59 20.44
N PHE A 245 2.73 15.67 20.98
CA PHE A 245 1.66 15.01 20.22
C PHE A 245 0.77 16.01 19.46
N PHE A 246 0.31 17.05 20.13
CA PHE A 246 -0.58 18.03 19.51
C PHE A 246 0.12 19.00 18.58
N THR A 247 1.38 19.32 18.83
CA THR A 247 2.16 20.33 18.07
C THR A 247 2.82 19.75 16.83
N LYS A 248 3.36 18.53 16.91
CA LYS A 248 4.02 17.83 15.81
C LYS A 248 3.06 16.98 14.97
N THR A 249 1.81 16.72 15.42
CA THR A 249 0.82 16.03 14.59
C THR A 249 0.33 16.95 13.48
N ARG A 250 0.49 16.51 12.24
CA ARG A 250 -0.04 17.21 11.05
C ARG A 250 -1.51 16.86 10.86
N TRP A 251 -2.39 17.50 11.62
CA TRP A 251 -3.83 17.22 11.67
C TRP A 251 -4.51 17.27 10.30
N ARG A 252 -4.03 18.14 9.39
CA ARG A 252 -4.56 18.25 8.03
C ARG A 252 -4.31 17.01 7.17
N ARG A 253 -3.28 16.21 7.50
CA ARG A 253 -2.95 14.98 6.80
C ARG A 253 -3.52 13.75 7.46
N THR A 254 -3.85 13.85 8.75
CA THR A 254 -4.45 12.75 9.52
C THR A 254 -5.83 12.44 8.95
N PHE A 255 -6.09 11.16 8.66
CA PHE A 255 -7.26 10.62 7.96
C PHE A 255 -7.40 11.03 6.48
N MET A 256 -6.33 11.53 5.85
CA MET A 256 -6.31 11.84 4.43
C MET A 256 -6.26 10.55 3.60
N LEU A 257 -7.16 10.43 2.63
CA LEU A 257 -7.16 9.32 1.69
C LEU A 257 -5.99 9.45 0.70
N VAL A 258 -5.34 8.31 0.42
CA VAL A 258 -4.25 8.23 -0.56
C VAL A 258 -4.83 7.78 -1.90
N HIS A 259 -4.70 8.62 -2.92
CA HIS A 259 -5.23 8.35 -4.24
C HIS A 259 -4.10 8.17 -5.27
N GLY A 260 -4.27 7.22 -6.17
CA GLY A 260 -3.51 7.18 -7.41
C GLY A 260 -3.95 8.33 -8.34
N VAL A 261 -3.10 8.67 -9.28
CA VAL A 261 -3.42 9.64 -10.34
C VAL A 261 -3.56 8.88 -11.65
N ASN A 262 -4.61 9.19 -12.44
CA ASN A 262 -4.72 8.61 -13.78
C ASN A 262 -3.59 9.16 -14.66
N VAL A 263 -2.68 8.28 -15.04
CA VAL A 263 -1.57 8.55 -15.95
C VAL A 263 -1.94 7.93 -17.31
N ASN A 264 -2.39 8.76 -18.22
CA ASN A 264 -2.82 8.36 -19.58
C ASN A 264 -1.91 8.95 -20.63
#